data_5ad24e769775ffc9743f219e4ce75424
#
_entry.id   5ad24e769775ffc9743f219e4ce75424
#
_cell.length_a   1.000
_cell.length_b   1.000
_cell.length_c   1.000
_cell.angle_alpha   90.00
_cell.angle_beta   90.00
_cell.angle_gamma   90.00
#
_symmetry.space_group_name_H-M   'P 1'
#
loop_
_entity.id
_entity.type
_entity.pdbx_description
1 polymer ?
#
loop_
_entity_poly.entity_id
_entity_poly.type
_entity_poly.pdbx_seq_one_letter_code
_entity_poly.pdbx_strand_id
1 'polypeptide(L)'
;QDLMFMILKSQIDAGGFILFTGILEIKEGGFGFLRAIDGNFSDTSNDSYVSATQIRKFALRTGDIVSGQVRPPNKESEKYNALLKIEAINYLPVKESKNRPLFDNLTPLYSTSRFNFEYDSQKMTGRMLDLFAPMGKGQRGLIVAPPKTGKTELLKELAHAISRNHPEVTLMVLLIDERPEEVTDMQRSVKGEVYSSTFDLPAQNHVRVAEI
;
A
#
# COMPACT_ATOMS: atom_id res chain seq x y z
N GLN A 1 -19.28 -9.29 -16.76
CA GLN A 1 -17.80 -9.37 -16.88
C GLN A 1 -17.37 -9.53 -18.34
N ASP A 2 -18.00 -10.40 -19.13
CA ASP A 2 -17.62 -10.67 -20.51
C ASP A 2 -17.78 -9.47 -21.45
N LEU A 3 -18.81 -8.63 -21.26
CA LEU A 3 -19.04 -7.45 -22.09
C LEU A 3 -17.96 -6.38 -21.90
N MET A 4 -17.54 -6.15 -20.65
CA MET A 4 -16.47 -5.21 -20.33
C MET A 4 -15.12 -5.69 -20.88
N PHE A 5 -14.86 -6.99 -20.82
CA PHE A 5 -13.69 -7.61 -21.40
C PHE A 5 -13.67 -7.49 -22.93
N MET A 6 -14.82 -7.69 -23.60
CA MET A 6 -14.95 -7.50 -25.05
C MET A 6 -14.75 -6.05 -25.49
N ILE A 7 -15.27 -5.08 -24.73
CA ILE A 7 -15.05 -3.65 -25.00
C ILE A 7 -13.57 -3.28 -24.83
N LEU A 8 -12.92 -3.73 -23.75
CA LEU A 8 -11.48 -3.51 -23.54
C LEU A 8 -10.64 -4.15 -24.64
N LYS A 9 -10.97 -5.36 -25.04
CA LYS A 9 -10.29 -6.06 -26.15
C LYS A 9 -10.47 -5.32 -27.47
N SER A 10 -11.66 -4.86 -27.79
CA SER A 10 -11.95 -4.05 -28.97
C SER A 10 -11.22 -2.71 -28.97
N GLN A 11 -11.05 -2.07 -27.81
CA GLN A 11 -10.24 -0.85 -27.69
C GLN A 11 -8.75 -1.11 -27.90
N ILE A 12 -8.25 -2.26 -27.45
CA ILE A 12 -6.85 -2.68 -27.66
C ILE A 12 -6.59 -2.97 -29.15
N ASP A 13 -7.51 -3.69 -29.80
CA ASP A 13 -7.43 -4.00 -31.25
C ASP A 13 -7.51 -2.73 -32.12
N ALA A 14 -8.14 -1.67 -31.60
CA ALA A 14 -8.16 -0.34 -32.22
C ALA A 14 -6.93 0.53 -31.91
N GLY A 15 -5.86 -0.03 -31.31
CA GLY A 15 -4.63 0.68 -30.94
C GLY A 15 -4.71 1.46 -29.63
N GLY A 16 -5.72 1.18 -28.78
CA GLY A 16 -5.85 1.74 -27.46
C GLY A 16 -4.87 1.12 -26.46
N PHE A 17 -4.50 1.88 -25.44
CA PHE A 17 -3.66 1.41 -24.34
C PHE A 17 -4.51 1.18 -23.10
N ILE A 18 -4.19 0.15 -22.33
CA ILE A 18 -4.76 -0.06 -21.00
C ILE A 18 -3.93 0.75 -20.01
N LEU A 19 -4.58 1.63 -19.25
CA LEU A 19 -3.94 2.25 -18.08
C LEU A 19 -4.04 1.29 -16.91
N PHE A 20 -2.91 1.03 -16.29
CA PHE A 20 -2.81 0.19 -15.09
C PHE A 20 -2.06 0.94 -14.00
N THR A 21 -2.57 0.84 -12.78
CA THR A 21 -1.91 1.35 -11.58
C THR A 21 -1.70 0.19 -10.62
N GLY A 22 -0.48 0.04 -10.15
CA GLY A 22 -0.13 -1.04 -9.22
C GLY A 22 1.09 -0.70 -8.40
N ILE A 23 1.34 -1.51 -7.39
CA ILE A 23 2.53 -1.41 -6.53
C ILE A 23 3.62 -2.29 -7.11
N LEU A 24 4.82 -1.74 -7.22
CA LEU A 24 5.97 -2.43 -7.77
C LEU A 24 6.61 -3.37 -6.77
N GLU A 25 6.71 -4.64 -7.12
CA GLU A 25 7.53 -5.64 -6.44
C GLU A 25 8.73 -5.98 -7.32
N ILE A 26 9.95 -5.67 -6.89
CA ILE A 26 11.19 -6.00 -7.61
C ILE A 26 11.66 -7.37 -7.15
N LYS A 27 11.99 -8.25 -8.12
CA LYS A 27 12.53 -9.59 -7.89
C LYS A 27 14.06 -9.59 -7.97
N GLU A 28 14.70 -10.63 -7.43
CA GLU A 28 16.17 -10.81 -7.39
C GLU A 28 16.86 -10.63 -8.75
N GLY A 29 16.18 -10.92 -9.86
CA GLY A 29 16.70 -10.70 -11.22
C GLY A 29 16.72 -9.23 -11.67
N GLY A 30 16.32 -8.28 -10.82
CA GLY A 30 16.29 -6.85 -11.14
C GLY A 30 15.12 -6.42 -12.03
N PHE A 31 14.23 -7.32 -12.42
CA PHE A 31 12.94 -7.05 -13.04
C PHE A 31 11.85 -7.01 -11.95
N GLY A 32 10.65 -6.56 -12.28
CA GLY A 32 9.59 -6.49 -11.30
C GLY A 32 8.20 -6.73 -11.88
N PHE A 33 7.22 -6.75 -10.98
CA PHE A 33 5.80 -6.83 -11.33
C PHE A 33 5.03 -5.72 -10.63
N LEU A 34 4.10 -5.13 -11.34
CA LEU A 34 3.08 -4.27 -10.73
C LEU A 34 1.95 -5.15 -10.22
N ARG A 35 1.76 -5.13 -8.92
CA ARG A 35 0.72 -5.88 -8.22
C ARG A 35 -0.53 -5.03 -8.06
N ALA A 36 -1.68 -5.65 -8.13
CA ALA A 36 -2.94 -4.98 -7.83
C ALA A 36 -2.99 -4.56 -6.35
N ILE A 37 -3.40 -3.33 -6.10
CA ILE A 37 -3.51 -2.76 -4.75
C ILE A 37 -4.55 -3.53 -3.93
N ASP A 38 -5.68 -3.90 -4.55
CA ASP A 38 -6.80 -4.56 -3.88
C ASP A 38 -6.57 -6.05 -3.55
N GLY A 39 -5.46 -6.64 -3.99
CA GLY A 39 -5.18 -8.07 -3.90
C GLY A 39 -4.18 -8.49 -2.84
N ASN A 40 -3.83 -7.64 -1.85
CA ASN A 40 -2.77 -7.90 -0.88
C ASN A 40 -1.46 -8.40 -1.53
N PHE A 41 -1.16 -7.85 -2.70
CA PHE A 41 0.03 -8.17 -3.52
C PHE A 41 0.16 -9.63 -3.97
N SER A 42 -0.93 -10.40 -3.93
CA SER A 42 -0.95 -11.78 -4.43
C SER A 42 -0.65 -11.85 -5.92
N ASP A 43 0.00 -12.93 -6.34
CA ASP A 43 0.31 -13.17 -7.74
C ASP A 43 -0.98 -13.40 -8.53
N THR A 44 -1.24 -12.55 -9.51
CA THR A 44 -2.42 -12.64 -10.38
C THR A 44 -2.05 -12.65 -11.86
N SER A 45 -2.95 -13.14 -12.70
CA SER A 45 -2.78 -13.07 -14.15
C SER A 45 -2.82 -11.64 -14.70
N ASN A 46 -3.33 -10.70 -13.90
CA ASN A 46 -3.45 -9.28 -14.28
C ASN A 46 -2.19 -8.47 -13.94
N ASP A 47 -1.21 -9.09 -13.30
CA ASP A 47 0.05 -8.41 -12.98
C ASP A 47 0.76 -7.94 -14.23
N SER A 48 1.47 -6.82 -14.12
CA SER A 48 2.18 -6.25 -15.26
C SER A 48 3.69 -6.32 -15.05
N TYR A 49 4.37 -6.95 -15.99
CA TYR A 49 5.82 -7.06 -15.98
C TYR A 49 6.50 -5.72 -16.22
N VAL A 50 7.51 -5.42 -15.41
CA VAL A 50 8.37 -4.23 -15.51
C VAL A 50 9.80 -4.66 -15.75
N SER A 51 10.38 -4.17 -16.82
CA SER A 51 11.75 -4.53 -17.22
C SER A 51 12.81 -3.91 -16.29
N ALA A 52 13.93 -4.60 -16.12
CA ALA A 52 15.07 -4.09 -15.36
C ALA A 52 15.59 -2.74 -15.91
N THR A 53 15.47 -2.53 -17.20
CA THR A 53 15.86 -1.27 -17.86
C THR A 53 14.97 -0.11 -17.42
N GLN A 54 13.66 -0.33 -17.32
CA GLN A 54 12.72 0.68 -16.82
C GLN A 54 12.97 0.99 -15.35
N ILE A 55 13.17 -0.04 -14.53
CA ILE A 55 13.47 0.11 -13.10
C ILE A 55 14.70 1.00 -12.89
N ARG A 56 15.79 0.72 -13.59
CA ARG A 56 17.02 1.53 -13.51
C ARG A 56 16.83 2.95 -14.07
N LYS A 57 16.20 3.08 -15.23
CA LYS A 57 16.01 4.37 -15.93
C LYS A 57 15.21 5.37 -15.07
N PHE A 58 14.21 4.88 -14.36
CA PHE A 58 13.29 5.70 -13.56
C PHE A 58 13.57 5.65 -12.07
N ALA A 59 14.65 4.96 -11.65
CA ALA A 59 15.02 4.76 -10.25
C ALA A 59 13.85 4.24 -9.40
N LEU A 60 13.13 3.24 -9.92
CA LEU A 60 11.99 2.64 -9.25
C LEU A 60 12.45 1.76 -8.08
N ARG A 61 11.61 1.69 -7.06
CA ARG A 61 11.86 0.90 -5.85
C ARG A 61 10.66 0.01 -5.55
N THR A 62 10.88 -1.07 -4.83
CA THR A 62 9.79 -1.88 -4.27
C THR A 62 8.91 -0.99 -3.41
N GLY A 63 7.58 -1.14 -3.53
CA GLY A 63 6.60 -0.29 -2.86
C GLY A 63 6.19 0.96 -3.64
N ASP A 64 6.86 1.30 -4.76
CA ASP A 64 6.40 2.43 -5.57
C ASP A 64 5.06 2.14 -6.24
N ILE A 65 4.14 3.09 -6.14
CA ILE A 65 2.89 3.08 -6.90
C ILE A 65 3.19 3.59 -8.30
N VAL A 66 3.09 2.73 -9.29
CA VAL A 66 3.39 3.07 -10.69
C VAL A 66 2.12 3.03 -11.52
N SER A 67 1.82 4.15 -12.17
CA SER A 67 0.74 4.25 -13.16
C SER A 67 1.33 4.36 -14.55
N GLY A 68 0.80 3.58 -15.47
CA GLY A 68 1.31 3.58 -16.82
C GLY A 68 0.49 2.79 -17.82
N GLN A 69 0.93 2.83 -19.05
CA GLN A 69 0.32 2.12 -20.17
C GLN A 69 0.86 0.70 -20.24
N VAL A 70 -0.03 -0.28 -20.24
CA VAL A 70 0.31 -1.70 -20.36
C VAL A 70 -0.25 -2.28 -21.67
N ARG A 71 0.41 -3.30 -22.18
CA ARG A 71 -0.10 -4.13 -23.26
C ARG A 71 -0.40 -5.55 -22.75
N PRO A 72 -1.41 -6.22 -23.30
CA PRO A 72 -1.63 -7.62 -23.02
C PRO A 72 -0.49 -8.50 -23.60
N PRO A 73 -0.41 -9.77 -23.17
CA PRO A 73 0.52 -10.72 -23.75
C PRO A 73 0.31 -10.87 -25.27
N ASN A 74 1.36 -10.71 -26.06
CA ASN A 74 1.29 -10.82 -27.52
C ASN A 74 1.67 -12.22 -28.04
N LYS A 75 2.31 -13.03 -27.21
CA LYS A 75 2.77 -14.37 -27.54
C LYS A 75 2.25 -15.37 -26.54
N GLU A 76 2.00 -16.59 -26.95
CA GLU A 76 1.61 -17.69 -26.05
C GLU A 76 2.63 -17.96 -24.94
N SER A 77 3.88 -17.53 -25.13
CA SER A 77 4.94 -17.62 -24.14
C SER A 77 4.90 -16.52 -23.06
N GLU A 78 4.16 -15.45 -23.28
CA GLU A 78 4.02 -14.34 -22.33
C GLU A 78 2.80 -14.60 -21.41
N LYS A 79 3.03 -14.68 -20.11
CA LYS A 79 1.98 -14.94 -19.12
C LYS A 79 1.37 -13.66 -18.54
N TYR A 80 2.11 -12.56 -18.54
CA TYR A 80 1.77 -11.31 -17.87
C TYR A 80 1.65 -10.16 -18.87
N ASN A 81 0.86 -9.15 -18.48
CA ASN A 81 0.89 -7.87 -19.19
C ASN A 81 2.29 -7.27 -19.16
N ALA A 82 2.63 -6.39 -20.09
CA ALA A 82 3.91 -5.70 -20.11
C ALA A 82 3.73 -4.18 -20.02
N LEU A 83 4.45 -3.55 -19.08
CA LEU A 83 4.47 -2.10 -18.95
C LEU A 83 5.23 -1.47 -20.11
N LEU A 84 4.55 -0.66 -20.91
CA LEU A 84 5.13 0.04 -22.05
C LEU A 84 5.69 1.41 -21.68
N LYS A 85 4.87 2.22 -21.00
CA LYS A 85 5.21 3.61 -20.67
C LYS A 85 4.74 3.93 -19.25
N ILE A 86 5.62 4.55 -18.48
CA ILE A 86 5.30 5.06 -17.15
C ILE A 86 4.82 6.50 -17.28
N GLU A 87 3.69 6.82 -16.69
CA GLU A 87 3.09 8.16 -16.70
C GLU A 87 3.24 8.87 -15.34
N ALA A 88 3.05 8.14 -14.25
CA ALA A 88 3.23 8.68 -12.91
C ALA A 88 3.88 7.64 -11.97
N ILE A 89 4.59 8.14 -10.96
CA ILE A 89 5.19 7.36 -9.88
C ILE A 89 4.80 8.04 -8.57
N ASN A 90 4.15 7.29 -7.67
CA ASN A 90 3.64 7.81 -6.39
C ASN A 90 2.78 9.07 -6.58
N TYR A 91 1.89 9.03 -7.58
CA TYR A 91 0.99 10.13 -7.99
C TYR A 91 1.70 11.40 -8.46
N LEU A 92 3.02 11.38 -8.63
CA LEU A 92 3.81 12.49 -9.13
C LEU A 92 4.26 12.25 -10.57
N PRO A 93 4.44 13.31 -11.37
CA PRO A 93 5.04 13.18 -12.69
C PRO A 93 6.43 12.53 -12.62
N VAL A 94 6.77 11.70 -13.60
CA VAL A 94 8.04 10.93 -13.64
C VAL A 94 9.29 11.79 -13.44
N LYS A 95 9.26 13.05 -13.89
CA LYS A 95 10.41 13.97 -13.74
C LYS A 95 10.69 14.32 -12.29
N GLU A 96 9.67 14.50 -11.47
CA GLU A 96 9.76 14.89 -10.07
C GLU A 96 10.14 13.71 -9.17
N SER A 97 9.74 12.50 -9.54
CA SER A 97 9.97 11.31 -8.72
C SER A 97 11.42 10.81 -8.74
N LYS A 98 12.26 11.23 -9.70
CA LYS A 98 13.65 10.74 -9.83
C LYS A 98 14.57 11.14 -8.67
N ASN A 99 14.37 12.30 -8.07
CA ASN A 99 15.26 12.87 -7.05
C ASN A 99 14.79 12.59 -5.63
N ARG A 100 14.04 11.52 -5.43
CA ARG A 100 13.54 11.14 -4.10
C ARG A 100 14.69 10.69 -3.21
N PRO A 101 14.88 11.27 -2.00
CA PRO A 101 15.85 10.76 -1.05
C PRO A 101 15.48 9.34 -0.60
N LEU A 102 16.47 8.55 -0.25
CA LEU A 102 16.25 7.29 0.46
C LEU A 102 15.85 7.59 1.90
N PHE A 103 14.95 6.78 2.46
CA PHE A 103 14.53 6.92 3.86
C PHE A 103 15.73 6.85 4.81
N ASP A 104 16.67 5.95 4.55
CA ASP A 104 17.89 5.79 5.36
C ASP A 104 18.84 6.99 5.33
N ASN A 105 18.70 7.84 4.31
CA ASN A 105 19.52 9.08 4.17
C ASN A 105 18.83 10.29 4.80
N LEU A 106 17.63 10.15 5.36
CA LEU A 106 16.95 11.26 6.02
C LEU A 106 17.54 11.51 7.41
N THR A 107 17.70 12.79 7.75
CA THR A 107 18.14 13.18 9.09
C THR A 107 17.02 12.95 10.11
N PRO A 108 17.22 12.13 11.15
CA PRO A 108 16.21 11.94 12.18
C PRO A 108 16.08 13.22 13.03
N LEU A 109 14.84 13.65 13.23
CA LEU A 109 14.50 14.83 14.05
C LEU A 109 13.50 14.42 15.13
N TYR A 110 13.54 15.13 16.26
CA TYR A 110 12.49 15.01 17.27
C TYR A 110 11.16 15.54 16.69
N SER A 111 10.07 14.90 17.06
CA SER A 111 8.74 15.36 16.65
C SER A 111 8.43 16.72 17.31
N THR A 112 8.09 17.69 16.48
CA THR A 112 7.70 19.05 16.93
C THR A 112 6.18 19.25 16.93
N SER A 113 5.44 18.32 16.32
CA SER A 113 3.98 18.36 16.20
C SER A 113 3.40 17.07 16.74
N ARG A 114 2.42 17.16 17.64
CA ARG A 114 1.76 15.99 18.20
C ARG A 114 0.50 15.62 17.44
N PHE A 115 0.07 14.37 17.57
CA PHE A 115 -1.28 13.93 17.28
C PHE A 115 -2.21 14.29 18.43
N ASN A 116 -3.46 14.64 18.10
CA ASN A 116 -4.55 14.75 19.04
C ASN A 116 -5.49 13.58 18.80
N PHE A 117 -5.63 12.72 19.79
CA PHE A 117 -6.48 11.52 19.71
C PHE A 117 -7.86 11.72 20.31
N GLU A 118 -8.06 12.75 21.11
CA GLU A 118 -9.39 13.10 21.61
C GLU A 118 -10.23 13.69 20.48
N TYR A 119 -11.26 12.96 20.03
CA TYR A 119 -12.16 13.37 18.97
C TYR A 119 -13.64 13.31 19.37
N ASP A 120 -13.94 12.65 20.48
CA ASP A 120 -15.28 12.48 21.00
C ASP A 120 -15.22 12.42 22.54
N SER A 121 -16.04 13.26 23.19
CA SER A 121 -16.09 13.33 24.67
C SER A 121 -16.57 12.03 25.35
N GLN A 122 -17.26 11.16 24.61
CA GLN A 122 -17.70 9.85 25.08
C GLN A 122 -16.60 8.79 24.99
N LYS A 123 -15.54 9.06 24.22
CA LYS A 123 -14.44 8.13 23.97
C LYS A 123 -13.25 8.45 24.86
N MET A 124 -13.10 7.68 25.93
CA MET A 124 -12.04 7.89 26.92
C MET A 124 -10.64 7.53 26.37
N THR A 125 -10.56 6.60 25.42
CA THR A 125 -9.29 6.07 24.89
C THR A 125 -8.38 7.18 24.35
N GLY A 126 -8.89 8.02 23.45
CA GLY A 126 -8.11 9.12 22.86
C GLY A 126 -7.63 10.10 23.92
N ARG A 127 -8.50 10.48 24.86
CA ARG A 127 -8.16 11.36 25.97
C ARG A 127 -7.09 10.80 26.90
N MET A 128 -7.17 9.49 27.21
CA MET A 128 -6.15 8.82 28.02
C MET A 128 -4.79 8.80 27.30
N LEU A 129 -4.78 8.53 26.00
CA LEU A 129 -3.55 8.56 25.20
C LEU A 129 -2.94 9.96 25.17
N ASP A 130 -3.73 10.99 24.94
CA ASP A 130 -3.25 12.39 24.92
C ASP A 130 -2.66 12.84 26.26
N LEU A 131 -3.16 12.29 27.37
CA LEU A 131 -2.67 12.63 28.72
C LEU A 131 -1.46 11.82 29.16
N PHE A 132 -1.46 10.50 28.91
CA PHE A 132 -0.48 9.58 29.50
C PHE A 132 0.57 9.08 28.49
N ALA A 133 0.25 9.06 27.21
CA ALA A 133 1.14 8.57 26.16
C ALA A 133 1.03 9.42 24.89
N PRO A 134 1.29 10.75 24.96
CA PRO A 134 1.19 11.62 23.81
C PRO A 134 2.16 11.18 22.71
N MET A 135 1.68 11.12 21.47
CA MET A 135 2.46 10.73 20.30
C MET A 135 2.65 11.91 19.35
N GLY A 136 3.87 12.05 18.86
CA GLY A 136 4.20 13.04 17.85
C GLY A 136 4.20 12.48 16.43
N LYS A 137 4.01 13.36 15.46
CA LYS A 137 4.10 13.01 14.03
C LYS A 137 5.53 12.53 13.71
N GLY A 138 5.65 11.35 13.10
CA GLY A 138 6.92 10.68 12.83
C GLY A 138 7.45 9.82 13.99
N GLN A 139 6.80 9.81 15.15
CA GLN A 139 7.19 8.99 16.29
C GLN A 139 6.78 7.53 16.08
N ARG A 140 7.61 6.60 16.56
CA ARG A 140 7.30 5.18 16.66
C ARG A 140 6.76 4.86 18.04
N GLY A 141 5.60 4.21 18.10
CA GLY A 141 4.98 3.70 19.32
C GLY A 141 4.86 2.18 19.31
N LEU A 142 4.91 1.56 20.47
CA LEU A 142 4.71 0.12 20.64
C LEU A 142 3.53 -0.10 21.59
N ILE A 143 2.54 -0.90 21.15
CA ILE A 143 1.42 -1.34 21.96
C ILE A 143 1.63 -2.82 22.29
N VAL A 144 1.83 -3.13 23.56
CA VAL A 144 1.98 -4.49 24.05
C VAL A 144 0.78 -4.80 24.95
N ALA A 145 0.07 -5.85 24.59
CA ALA A 145 -1.12 -6.27 25.34
C ALA A 145 -1.30 -7.80 25.23
N PRO A 146 -1.77 -8.46 26.31
CA PRO A 146 -2.16 -9.85 26.24
C PRO A 146 -3.29 -10.09 25.22
N PRO A 147 -3.48 -11.33 24.74
CA PRO A 147 -4.60 -11.64 23.86
C PRO A 147 -5.94 -11.26 24.47
N LYS A 148 -6.90 -10.79 23.66
CA LYS A 148 -8.28 -10.44 24.04
C LYS A 148 -8.42 -9.25 25.02
N THR A 149 -7.43 -8.39 25.13
CA THR A 149 -7.47 -7.18 25.99
C THR A 149 -7.87 -5.90 25.24
N GLY A 150 -8.28 -6.00 23.98
CA GLY A 150 -8.76 -4.85 23.21
C GLY A 150 -7.69 -4.13 22.37
N LYS A 151 -6.54 -4.78 22.08
CA LYS A 151 -5.50 -4.21 21.21
C LYS A 151 -6.06 -3.70 19.88
N THR A 152 -6.86 -4.53 19.20
CA THR A 152 -7.46 -4.21 17.89
C THR A 152 -8.45 -3.04 18.00
N GLU A 153 -9.24 -2.98 19.07
CA GLU A 153 -10.15 -1.85 19.34
C GLU A 153 -9.38 -0.55 19.57
N LEU A 154 -8.28 -0.61 20.33
CA LEU A 154 -7.39 0.52 20.53
C LEU A 154 -6.82 1.05 19.20
N LEU A 155 -6.37 0.16 18.32
CA LEU A 155 -5.85 0.53 16.99
C LEU A 155 -6.93 1.18 16.12
N LYS A 156 -8.18 0.68 16.16
CA LYS A 156 -9.29 1.31 15.44
C LYS A 156 -9.61 2.71 15.97
N GLU A 157 -9.65 2.87 17.30
CA GLU A 157 -9.88 4.18 17.91
C GLU A 157 -8.79 5.18 17.54
N LEU A 158 -7.51 4.76 17.51
CA LEU A 158 -6.41 5.59 17.02
C LEU A 158 -6.57 5.97 15.54
N ALA A 159 -6.94 5.00 14.70
CA ALA A 159 -7.17 5.23 13.28
C ALA A 159 -8.34 6.22 13.04
N HIS A 160 -9.43 6.08 13.78
CA HIS A 160 -10.55 7.01 13.74
C HIS A 160 -10.16 8.42 14.18
N ALA A 161 -9.39 8.52 15.28
CA ALA A 161 -8.92 9.80 15.80
C ALA A 161 -8.03 10.52 14.79
N ILE A 162 -7.07 9.80 14.19
CA ILE A 162 -6.19 10.35 13.16
C ILE A 162 -6.99 10.80 11.94
N SER A 163 -7.86 9.94 11.42
CA SER A 163 -8.67 10.27 10.23
C SER A 163 -9.58 11.48 10.44
N ARG A 164 -10.02 11.72 11.67
CA ARG A 164 -10.93 12.82 12.01
C ARG A 164 -10.20 14.12 12.30
N ASN A 165 -9.14 14.06 13.11
CA ASN A 165 -8.43 15.24 13.60
C ASN A 165 -7.28 15.66 12.70
N HIS A 166 -6.77 14.74 11.86
CA HIS A 166 -5.60 14.93 11.01
C HIS A 166 -5.85 14.44 9.57
N PRO A 167 -6.80 15.07 8.84
CA PRO A 167 -7.16 14.65 7.48
C PRO A 167 -6.01 14.77 6.47
N GLU A 168 -4.96 15.51 6.81
CA GLU A 168 -3.74 15.63 6.01
C GLU A 168 -2.84 14.39 6.08
N VAL A 169 -3.11 13.46 7.02
CA VAL A 169 -2.29 12.28 7.24
C VAL A 169 -2.80 11.11 6.40
N THR A 170 -1.93 10.52 5.61
CA THR A 170 -2.22 9.26 4.93
C THR A 170 -2.12 8.11 5.93
N LEU A 171 -3.23 7.40 6.11
CA LEU A 171 -3.31 6.29 7.04
C LEU A 171 -3.17 4.96 6.30
N MET A 172 -2.18 4.18 6.72
CA MET A 172 -1.96 2.82 6.24
C MET A 172 -1.99 1.85 7.42
N VAL A 173 -2.66 0.73 7.24
CA VAL A 173 -2.74 -0.36 8.22
C VAL A 173 -2.15 -1.61 7.61
N LEU A 174 -1.19 -2.21 8.29
CA LEU A 174 -0.60 -3.49 7.93
C LEU A 174 -0.92 -4.52 9.00
N LEU A 175 -1.62 -5.59 8.60
CA LEU A 175 -2.03 -6.69 9.48
C LEU A 175 -1.27 -7.97 9.07
N ILE A 176 -0.36 -8.42 9.92
CA ILE A 176 0.42 -9.64 9.70
C ILE A 176 0.01 -10.68 10.73
N ASP A 177 -0.24 -11.91 10.27
CA ASP A 177 -0.65 -13.05 11.11
C ASP A 177 -1.96 -12.80 11.88
N GLU A 178 -2.82 -11.95 11.35
CA GLU A 178 -4.14 -11.66 11.92
C GLU A 178 -5.23 -12.56 11.31
N ARG A 179 -6.38 -12.65 11.98
CA ARG A 179 -7.50 -13.46 11.52
C ARG A 179 -8.24 -12.77 10.36
N PRO A 180 -8.78 -13.52 9.38
CA PRO A 180 -9.52 -12.93 8.26
C PRO A 180 -10.70 -12.06 8.68
N GLU A 181 -11.42 -12.44 9.75
CA GLU A 181 -12.52 -11.65 10.30
C GLU A 181 -12.06 -10.30 10.88
N GLU A 182 -10.87 -10.25 11.53
CA GLU A 182 -10.29 -9.01 12.04
C GLU A 182 -9.81 -8.09 10.93
N VAL A 183 -9.27 -8.66 9.85
CA VAL A 183 -8.90 -7.92 8.64
C VAL A 183 -10.14 -7.27 8.02
N THR A 184 -11.21 -8.03 7.83
CA THR A 184 -12.46 -7.52 7.24
C THR A 184 -13.06 -6.42 8.10
N ASP A 185 -13.04 -6.58 9.41
CA ASP A 185 -13.56 -5.59 10.35
C ASP A 185 -12.72 -4.29 10.31
N MET A 186 -11.39 -4.40 10.26
CA MET A 186 -10.50 -3.25 10.12
C MET A 186 -10.76 -2.51 8.79
N GLN A 187 -10.88 -3.23 7.67
CA GLN A 187 -11.17 -2.65 6.35
C GLN A 187 -12.49 -1.88 6.32
N ARG A 188 -13.50 -2.36 7.04
CA ARG A 188 -14.82 -1.69 7.12
C ARG A 188 -14.84 -0.50 8.07
N SER A 189 -14.01 -0.53 9.10
CA SER A 189 -13.99 0.46 10.17
C SER A 189 -13.09 1.64 9.89
N VAL A 190 -11.96 1.44 9.23
CA VAL A 190 -10.90 2.43 9.08
C VAL A 190 -10.97 3.12 7.73
N LYS A 191 -10.86 4.45 7.72
CA LYS A 191 -10.69 5.24 6.50
C LYS A 191 -9.20 5.33 6.14
N GLY A 192 -8.68 4.31 5.49
CA GLY A 192 -7.28 4.21 5.11
C GLY A 192 -7.02 2.97 4.27
N GLU A 193 -5.81 2.82 3.79
CA GLU A 193 -5.38 1.63 3.08
C GLU A 193 -5.08 0.51 4.07
N VAL A 194 -5.66 -0.67 3.87
CA VAL A 194 -5.48 -1.84 4.74
C VAL A 194 -4.88 -2.97 3.94
N TYR A 195 -3.66 -3.33 4.29
CA TYR A 195 -2.93 -4.46 3.72
C TYR A 195 -2.85 -5.58 4.74
N SER A 196 -2.92 -6.82 4.28
CA SER A 196 -2.94 -7.94 5.21
C SER A 196 -2.28 -9.19 4.65
N SER A 197 -1.75 -9.98 5.58
CA SER A 197 -1.40 -11.38 5.36
C SER A 197 -1.91 -12.18 6.55
N THR A 198 -2.96 -12.97 6.30
CA THR A 198 -3.70 -13.71 7.32
C THR A 198 -2.96 -14.96 7.78
N PHE A 199 -3.24 -15.47 8.97
CA PHE A 199 -2.54 -16.57 9.62
C PHE A 199 -2.55 -17.89 8.83
N ASP A 200 -3.50 -18.07 7.92
CA ASP A 200 -3.65 -19.23 7.04
C ASP A 200 -2.68 -19.22 5.84
N LEU A 201 -1.96 -18.11 5.63
CA LEU A 201 -0.99 -17.96 4.56
C LEU A 201 0.43 -18.41 5.01
N PRO A 202 1.28 -18.86 4.07
CA PRO A 202 2.65 -19.22 4.39
C PRO A 202 3.47 -18.04 4.93
N ALA A 203 4.42 -18.31 5.82
CA ALA A 203 5.30 -17.30 6.42
C ALA A 203 6.03 -16.42 5.38
N GLN A 204 6.40 -16.97 4.24
CA GLN A 204 7.00 -16.22 3.13
C GLN A 204 6.09 -15.12 2.60
N ASN A 205 4.78 -15.31 2.65
CA ASN A 205 3.83 -14.27 2.25
C ASN A 205 3.77 -13.13 3.26
N HIS A 206 3.91 -13.44 4.56
CA HIS A 206 4.00 -12.41 5.61
C HIS A 206 5.19 -11.50 5.39
N VAL A 207 6.37 -12.09 5.13
CA VAL A 207 7.60 -11.34 4.83
C VAL A 207 7.40 -10.48 3.58
N ARG A 208 6.91 -11.08 2.49
CA ARG A 208 6.69 -10.37 1.22
C ARG A 208 5.76 -9.15 1.38
N VAL A 209 4.61 -9.33 2.03
CA VAL A 209 3.65 -8.23 2.23
C VAL A 209 4.21 -7.14 3.13
N ALA A 210 5.06 -7.50 4.10
CA ALA A 210 5.72 -6.55 4.98
C ALA A 210 6.86 -5.77 4.31
N GLU A 211 7.51 -6.35 3.27
CA GLU A 211 8.64 -5.74 2.56
C GLU A 211 8.20 -4.84 1.38
N ILE A 212 7.01 -5.07 0.81
CA ILE A 212 6.42 -4.23 -0.23
C ILE A 212 5.89 -2.92 0.34
#